data_4c2cb3b76d875823189906148ecb3271
#
_entry.id   4c2cb3b76d875823189906148ecb3271
#
_cell.length_a   1.000
_cell.length_b   1.000
_cell.length_c   1.000
_cell.angle_alpha   90.00
_cell.angle_beta   90.00
_cell.angle_gamma   90.00
#
_symmetry.space_group_name_H-M   'P 1'
#
loop_
_entity.id
_entity.type
_entity.pdbx_description
1 polymer ?
#
loop_
_entity_poly.entity_id
_entity_poly.type
_entity_poly.pdbx_seq_one_letter_code
_entity_poly.pdbx_strand_id
1 'polypeptide(L)'
;MEENKDEEKGERYLVELKFLNQKDGKTYRFSEYIYQPKGSRMLCYPENFKWNKTAEVNLIITAAGQSRWLTHFINNINDIYRETRDDNLAVTIVNFDTNDGSIMELLQNSPLKKYTYIKRRGKFHKTLALNDAAASILNENAIVMQVDLHLVIPSDFIDSVRKVCLE
;
A
#
# COMPACT_ATOMS: atom_id res chain seq x y z
N MET A 1 5.07 17.91 -7.01
CA MET A 1 5.24 17.65 -8.47
C MET A 1 6.67 17.16 -8.65
N GLU A 2 6.81 16.01 -9.26
CA GLU A 2 8.12 15.47 -9.66
C GLU A 2 8.27 15.64 -11.16
N GLU A 3 9.48 15.97 -11.61
CA GLU A 3 9.79 16.26 -13.00
C GLU A 3 10.97 15.41 -13.44
N ASN A 4 10.86 14.78 -14.61
CA ASN A 4 11.94 14.06 -15.27
C ASN A 4 12.09 14.58 -16.70
N LYS A 5 13.26 15.12 -17.02
CA LYS A 5 13.58 15.70 -18.35
C LYS A 5 14.39 14.72 -19.16
N ASP A 6 13.91 14.46 -20.37
CA ASP A 6 14.62 13.68 -21.38
C ASP A 6 14.89 14.61 -22.59
N GLU A 7 16.16 14.86 -22.86
CA GLU A 7 16.56 15.80 -23.91
C GLU A 7 16.13 15.38 -25.30
N GLU A 8 15.89 14.11 -25.53
CA GLU A 8 15.47 13.60 -26.85
C GLU A 8 13.95 13.46 -26.96
N LYS A 9 13.28 13.04 -25.90
CA LYS A 9 11.85 12.66 -25.92
C LYS A 9 10.92 13.73 -25.38
N GLY A 10 11.39 14.53 -24.40
CA GLY A 10 10.59 15.56 -23.77
C GLY A 10 10.53 15.42 -22.24
N GLU A 11 9.51 15.99 -21.63
CA GLU A 11 9.44 16.11 -20.15
C GLU A 11 8.28 15.28 -19.61
N ARG A 12 8.50 14.59 -18.49
CA ARG A 12 7.51 13.81 -17.75
C ARG A 12 7.30 14.42 -16.38
N TYR A 13 6.04 14.47 -15.96
CA TYR A 13 5.65 15.04 -14.68
C TYR A 13 4.79 14.05 -13.92
N LEU A 14 5.05 13.86 -12.64
CA LEU A 14 4.06 13.36 -11.68
C LEU A 14 3.40 14.58 -11.03
N VAL A 15 2.15 14.82 -11.37
CA VAL A 15 1.37 15.94 -10.85
C VAL A 15 0.44 15.44 -9.75
N GLU A 16 0.60 16.02 -8.56
CA GLU A 16 -0.28 15.77 -7.43
C GLU A 16 -0.93 17.06 -6.97
N LEU A 17 -2.26 17.07 -6.97
CA LEU A 17 -3.07 18.20 -6.56
C LEU A 17 -4.03 17.77 -5.44
N LYS A 18 -4.16 18.59 -4.40
CA LYS A 18 -5.18 18.45 -3.38
C LYS A 18 -6.22 19.56 -3.55
N PHE A 19 -7.46 19.17 -3.72
CA PHE A 19 -8.58 20.07 -3.88
C PHE A 19 -9.44 20.04 -2.60
N LEU A 20 -9.65 21.18 -1.98
CA LEU A 20 -10.60 21.32 -0.89
C LEU A 20 -11.95 21.76 -1.47
N ASN A 21 -12.97 20.92 -1.31
CA ASN A 21 -14.34 21.30 -1.61
C ASN A 21 -14.86 22.24 -0.51
N GLN A 22 -15.08 23.49 -0.84
CA GLN A 22 -15.53 24.51 0.12
C GLN A 22 -16.97 24.28 0.62
N LYS A 23 -17.77 23.46 -0.06
CA LYS A 23 -19.17 23.22 0.33
C LYS A 23 -19.32 22.17 1.43
N ASP A 24 -18.50 21.13 1.38
CA ASP A 24 -18.59 19.97 2.30
C ASP A 24 -17.33 19.74 3.13
N GLY A 25 -16.28 20.57 2.94
CA GLY A 25 -15.01 20.47 3.63
C GLY A 25 -14.16 19.25 3.26
N LYS A 26 -14.57 18.47 2.25
CA LYS A 26 -13.84 17.29 1.85
C LYS A 26 -12.63 17.61 0.98
N THR A 27 -11.57 16.87 1.19
CA THR A 27 -10.36 16.95 0.36
C THR A 27 -10.36 15.85 -0.69
N TYR A 28 -10.12 16.24 -1.93
CA TYR A 28 -9.94 15.34 -3.05
C TYR A 28 -8.49 15.40 -3.52
N ARG A 29 -7.91 14.26 -3.85
CA ARG A 29 -6.55 14.16 -4.39
C ARG A 29 -6.63 13.77 -5.86
N PHE A 30 -5.96 14.54 -6.71
CA PHE A 30 -5.67 14.20 -8.09
C PHE A 30 -4.19 13.87 -8.20
N SER A 31 -3.86 12.75 -8.83
CA SER A 31 -2.48 12.33 -8.98
C SER A 31 -2.34 11.56 -10.28
N GLU A 32 -1.61 12.13 -11.23
CA GLU A 32 -1.45 11.57 -12.58
C GLU A 32 -0.07 11.84 -13.16
N TYR A 33 0.39 10.93 -14.02
CA TYR A 33 1.54 11.15 -14.87
C TYR A 33 1.13 11.94 -16.11
N ILE A 34 1.90 12.97 -16.43
CA ILE A 34 1.70 13.83 -17.59
C ILE A 34 3.00 13.88 -18.39
N TYR A 35 2.87 13.88 -19.70
CA TYR A 35 3.97 13.93 -20.63
C TYR A 35 3.85 15.14 -21.56
N GLN A 36 4.97 15.84 -21.75
CA GLN A 36 5.10 16.93 -22.73
C GLN A 36 6.14 16.52 -23.77
N PRO A 37 5.73 16.18 -25.00
CA PRO A 37 6.67 15.86 -26.07
C PRO A 37 7.64 17.01 -26.34
N LYS A 38 8.88 16.70 -26.71
CA LYS A 38 9.89 17.71 -27.07
C LYS A 38 9.36 18.63 -28.16
N GLY A 39 9.49 19.93 -27.94
CA GLY A 39 9.02 20.95 -28.89
C GLY A 39 7.51 21.17 -28.94
N SER A 40 6.72 20.47 -28.14
CA SER A 40 5.28 20.65 -28.01
C SER A 40 4.96 21.48 -26.74
N ARG A 41 3.86 22.27 -26.85
CA ARG A 41 3.25 22.93 -25.68
C ARG A 41 2.07 22.14 -25.12
N MET A 42 1.73 21.01 -25.74
CA MET A 42 0.62 20.18 -25.29
C MET A 42 1.07 19.21 -24.21
N LEU A 43 0.25 19.07 -23.18
CA LEU A 43 0.40 18.05 -22.17
C LEU A 43 -0.47 16.85 -22.55
N CYS A 44 0.12 15.67 -22.55
CA CYS A 44 -0.52 14.42 -22.95
C CYS A 44 -0.44 13.41 -21.80
N TYR A 45 -1.32 12.42 -21.80
CA TYR A 45 -1.08 11.21 -21.04
C TYR A 45 0.04 10.40 -21.70
N PRO A 46 1.07 9.95 -20.97
CA PRO A 46 2.09 9.10 -21.55
C PRO A 46 1.48 7.77 -21.99
N GLU A 47 1.78 7.35 -23.21
CA GLU A 47 1.42 6.01 -23.67
C GLU A 47 2.11 4.96 -22.78
N ASN A 48 1.39 3.89 -22.43
CA ASN A 48 1.86 2.80 -21.56
C ASN A 48 2.24 3.20 -20.11
N PHE A 49 1.80 4.37 -19.64
CA PHE A 49 2.07 4.86 -18.29
C PHE A 49 0.78 4.92 -17.45
N LYS A 50 -0.09 3.95 -17.65
CA LYS A 50 -1.32 3.82 -16.85
C LYS A 50 -1.03 2.99 -15.62
N TRP A 51 -1.29 3.54 -14.44
CA TRP A 51 -1.26 2.77 -13.23
C TRP A 51 -2.66 2.21 -12.90
N ASN A 52 -2.68 0.98 -12.39
CA ASN A 52 -3.92 0.31 -12.02
C ASN A 52 -4.38 0.78 -10.63
N LYS A 53 -5.37 1.67 -10.61
CA LYS A 53 -5.93 2.26 -9.36
C LYS A 53 -6.62 1.23 -8.46
N THR A 54 -6.95 0.06 -8.99
CA THR A 54 -7.65 -1.02 -8.29
C THR A 54 -6.80 -2.28 -8.12
N ALA A 55 -5.51 -2.22 -8.44
CA ALA A 55 -4.61 -3.33 -8.16
C ALA A 55 -4.65 -3.67 -6.66
N GLU A 56 -4.70 -4.96 -6.35
CA GLU A 56 -4.60 -5.41 -4.96
C GLU A 56 -3.21 -5.13 -4.42
N VAL A 57 -3.14 -4.47 -3.26
CA VAL A 57 -1.89 -4.26 -2.54
C VAL A 57 -1.91 -5.11 -1.28
N ASN A 58 -1.01 -6.06 -1.18
CA ASN A 58 -0.84 -6.92 -0.01
C ASN A 58 0.40 -6.49 0.79
N LEU A 59 0.15 -5.96 1.99
CA LEU A 59 1.20 -5.58 2.92
C LEU A 59 1.64 -6.79 3.73
N ILE A 60 2.90 -7.19 3.60
CA ILE A 60 3.48 -8.30 4.36
C ILE A 60 4.17 -7.76 5.60
N ILE A 61 3.80 -8.32 6.76
CA ILE A 61 4.37 -8.05 8.07
C ILE A 61 4.91 -9.35 8.68
N THR A 62 6.14 -9.26 9.19
CA THR A 62 6.73 -10.36 9.96
C THR A 62 7.04 -9.89 11.39
N ALA A 63 6.60 -10.64 12.39
CA ALA A 63 6.73 -10.27 13.80
C ALA A 63 7.18 -11.44 14.68
N ALA A 64 7.86 -11.11 15.78
CA ALA A 64 8.21 -12.05 16.84
C ALA A 64 8.32 -11.31 18.17
N GLY A 65 7.46 -11.61 19.12
CA GLY A 65 7.45 -10.96 20.45
C GLY A 65 7.16 -9.46 20.40
N GLN A 66 6.50 -8.96 19.36
CA GLN A 66 6.26 -7.54 19.12
C GLN A 66 4.77 -7.20 19.09
N SER A 67 3.95 -7.84 19.92
CA SER A 67 2.49 -7.69 19.93
C SER A 67 2.00 -6.24 20.04
N ARG A 68 2.70 -5.37 20.81
CA ARG A 68 2.34 -3.94 20.93
C ARG A 68 2.47 -3.20 19.58
N TRP A 69 3.56 -3.46 18.86
CA TRP A 69 3.79 -2.84 17.54
C TRP A 69 2.83 -3.41 16.48
N LEU A 70 2.54 -4.70 16.56
CA LEU A 70 1.57 -5.34 15.69
C LEU A 70 0.16 -4.77 15.91
N THR A 71 -0.23 -4.54 17.17
CA THR A 71 -1.48 -3.84 17.51
C THR A 71 -1.51 -2.42 16.92
N HIS A 72 -0.41 -1.68 17.07
CA HIS A 72 -0.29 -0.33 16.50
C HIS A 72 -0.45 -0.35 14.98
N PHE A 73 0.24 -1.26 14.30
CA PHE A 73 0.14 -1.42 12.85
C PHE A 73 -1.28 -1.74 12.40
N ILE A 74 -1.95 -2.72 13.03
CA ILE A 74 -3.33 -3.11 12.68
C ILE A 74 -4.28 -1.93 12.87
N ASN A 75 -4.13 -1.15 13.94
CA ASN A 75 -4.96 0.04 14.15
C ASN A 75 -4.73 1.10 13.07
N ASN A 76 -3.48 1.36 12.69
CA ASN A 76 -3.17 2.29 11.61
C ASN A 76 -3.80 1.84 10.28
N ILE A 77 -3.69 0.56 9.93
CA ILE A 77 -4.32 0.02 8.70
C ILE A 77 -5.85 0.08 8.77
N ASN A 78 -6.43 -0.17 9.95
CA ASN A 78 -7.87 -0.01 10.15
C ASN A 78 -8.33 1.43 9.90
N ASP A 79 -7.55 2.41 10.33
CA ASP A 79 -7.86 3.82 10.13
C ASP A 79 -7.74 4.19 8.64
N ILE A 80 -6.69 3.72 7.94
CA ILE A 80 -6.55 3.86 6.49
C ILE A 80 -7.77 3.27 5.78
N TYR A 81 -8.18 2.05 6.14
CA TYR A 81 -9.35 1.42 5.53
C TYR A 81 -10.65 2.20 5.79
N ARG A 82 -10.85 2.73 7.00
CA ARG A 82 -12.02 3.56 7.32
C ARG A 82 -12.07 4.83 6.49
N GLU A 83 -10.91 5.45 6.25
CA GLU A 83 -10.79 6.67 5.46
C GLU A 83 -10.95 6.42 3.96
N THR A 84 -10.24 5.43 3.42
CA THR A 84 -10.16 5.20 1.97
C THR A 84 -11.25 4.30 1.42
N ARG A 85 -11.77 3.37 2.23
CA ARG A 85 -12.68 2.29 1.82
C ARG A 85 -12.11 1.42 0.70
N ASP A 86 -10.81 1.21 0.72
CA ASP A 86 -10.09 0.44 -0.30
C ASP A 86 -10.23 -1.07 -0.08
N ASP A 87 -11.17 -1.68 -0.77
CA ASP A 87 -11.42 -3.12 -0.71
C ASP A 87 -10.31 -3.99 -1.35
N ASN A 88 -9.33 -3.35 -2.00
CA ASN A 88 -8.16 -4.01 -2.58
C ASN A 88 -6.90 -3.86 -1.72
N LEU A 89 -7.05 -3.37 -0.50
CA LEU A 89 -6.03 -3.44 0.53
C LEU A 89 -6.12 -4.80 1.24
N ALA A 90 -5.01 -5.56 1.21
CA ALA A 90 -4.85 -6.81 1.90
C ALA A 90 -3.64 -6.76 2.86
N VAL A 91 -3.70 -7.55 3.93
CA VAL A 91 -2.61 -7.64 4.91
C VAL A 91 -2.29 -9.10 5.20
N THR A 92 -1.01 -9.47 5.11
CA THR A 92 -0.53 -10.80 5.47
C THR A 92 0.46 -10.67 6.64
N ILE A 93 0.12 -11.27 7.75
CA ILE A 93 0.92 -11.22 8.99
C ILE A 93 1.46 -12.61 9.29
N VAL A 94 2.79 -12.72 9.43
CA VAL A 94 3.45 -13.93 9.92
C VAL A 94 4.03 -13.66 11.30
N ASN A 95 3.46 -14.28 12.34
CA ASN A 95 3.83 -14.02 13.72
C ASN A 95 4.42 -15.27 14.38
N PHE A 96 5.61 -15.10 14.99
CA PHE A 96 6.35 -16.12 15.76
C PHE A 96 6.08 -16.00 17.26
N ASP A 97 5.01 -15.35 17.67
CA ASP A 97 4.62 -15.23 19.04
C ASP A 97 3.72 -16.40 19.47
N THR A 98 3.89 -16.86 20.69
CA THR A 98 3.05 -17.91 21.27
C THR A 98 1.79 -17.35 21.95
N ASN A 99 1.82 -16.09 22.37
CA ASN A 99 0.73 -15.40 23.05
C ASN A 99 0.09 -14.32 22.19
N ASP A 100 -0.67 -14.73 21.20
CA ASP A 100 -1.23 -13.88 20.15
C ASP A 100 -2.77 -13.72 20.20
N GLY A 101 -3.41 -14.16 21.28
CA GLY A 101 -4.89 -14.12 21.41
C GLY A 101 -5.48 -12.73 21.19
N SER A 102 -4.84 -11.69 21.71
CA SER A 102 -5.28 -10.31 21.52
C SER A 102 -5.14 -9.82 20.07
N ILE A 103 -4.17 -10.34 19.31
CA ILE A 103 -3.97 -10.00 17.91
C ILE A 103 -5.06 -10.63 17.05
N MET A 104 -5.41 -11.89 17.31
CA MET A 104 -6.50 -12.58 16.61
C MET A 104 -7.84 -11.87 16.84
N GLU A 105 -8.14 -11.50 18.08
CA GLU A 105 -9.34 -10.74 18.42
C GLU A 105 -9.39 -9.39 17.71
N LEU A 106 -8.26 -8.67 17.65
CA LEU A 106 -8.15 -7.39 16.97
C LEU A 106 -8.40 -7.54 15.47
N LEU A 107 -7.87 -8.59 14.83
CA LEU A 107 -8.08 -8.86 13.41
C LEU A 107 -9.53 -9.26 13.11
N GLN A 108 -10.15 -10.08 13.96
CA GLN A 108 -11.56 -10.47 13.82
C GLN A 108 -12.52 -9.28 13.93
N ASN A 109 -12.17 -8.29 14.74
CA ASN A 109 -12.93 -7.05 14.91
C ASN A 109 -12.50 -5.94 13.92
N SER A 110 -11.56 -6.23 13.02
CA SER A 110 -11.08 -5.29 12.02
C SER A 110 -12.12 -5.05 10.92
N PRO A 111 -12.23 -3.82 10.40
CA PRO A 111 -13.04 -3.54 9.21
C PRO A 111 -12.41 -4.05 7.91
N LEU A 112 -11.16 -4.52 7.94
CA LEU A 112 -10.46 -5.04 6.76
C LEU A 112 -11.18 -6.24 6.18
N LYS A 113 -11.39 -6.25 4.87
CA LYS A 113 -12.02 -7.38 4.17
C LYS A 113 -11.06 -8.51 3.86
N LYS A 114 -9.76 -8.19 3.72
CA LYS A 114 -8.74 -9.13 3.29
C LYS A 114 -7.57 -9.12 4.28
N TYR A 115 -7.44 -10.18 5.05
CA TYR A 115 -6.25 -10.41 5.85
C TYR A 115 -5.93 -11.90 5.97
N THR A 116 -4.66 -12.22 6.08
CA THR A 116 -4.13 -13.56 6.35
C THR A 116 -3.25 -13.50 7.59
N TYR A 117 -3.48 -14.40 8.54
CA TYR A 117 -2.68 -14.50 9.74
C TYR A 117 -2.06 -15.90 9.83
N ILE A 118 -0.72 -15.96 9.78
CA ILE A 118 0.07 -17.19 9.83
C ILE A 118 0.82 -17.21 11.16
N LYS A 119 0.47 -18.18 11.99
CA LYS A 119 1.18 -18.43 13.25
C LYS A 119 2.32 -19.42 13.04
N ARG A 120 3.53 -19.02 13.44
CA ARG A 120 4.71 -19.87 13.44
C ARG A 120 5.20 -20.12 14.86
N ARG A 121 5.87 -21.25 15.05
CA ARG A 121 6.54 -21.62 16.31
C ARG A 121 8.03 -21.71 16.08
N GLY A 122 8.82 -21.54 17.16
CA GLY A 122 10.27 -21.66 17.13
C GLY A 122 11.00 -20.33 16.95
N LYS A 123 12.25 -20.40 16.54
CA LYS A 123 13.09 -19.22 16.37
C LYS A 123 12.64 -18.39 15.16
N PHE A 124 12.64 -17.08 15.31
CA PHE A 124 12.31 -16.16 14.22
C PHE A 124 13.33 -16.25 13.09
N HIS A 125 12.82 -16.45 11.87
CA HIS A 125 13.57 -16.41 10.63
C HIS A 125 12.82 -15.55 9.61
N LYS A 126 13.33 -14.35 9.37
CA LYS A 126 12.65 -13.35 8.51
C LYS A 126 12.41 -13.88 7.10
N THR A 127 13.41 -14.51 6.49
CA THR A 127 13.28 -15.05 5.12
C THR A 127 12.21 -16.13 5.02
N LEU A 128 12.14 -17.04 6.01
CA LEU A 128 11.08 -18.05 6.06
C LEU A 128 9.69 -17.40 6.21
N ALA A 129 9.57 -16.41 7.09
CA ALA A 129 8.32 -15.68 7.28
C ALA A 129 7.86 -14.98 6.00
N LEU A 130 8.77 -14.33 5.28
CA LEU A 130 8.46 -13.66 4.00
C LEU A 130 8.05 -14.67 2.92
N ASN A 131 8.72 -15.83 2.86
CA ASN A 131 8.37 -16.89 1.92
C ASN A 131 6.97 -17.46 2.21
N ASP A 132 6.64 -17.71 3.49
CA ASP A 132 5.31 -18.17 3.88
C ASP A 132 4.23 -17.15 3.53
N ALA A 133 4.49 -15.87 3.79
CA ALA A 133 3.57 -14.80 3.45
C ALA A 133 3.33 -14.74 1.93
N ALA A 134 4.40 -14.73 1.15
CA ALA A 134 4.32 -14.70 -0.31
C ALA A 134 3.55 -15.92 -0.86
N ALA A 135 3.82 -17.12 -0.35
CA ALA A 135 3.14 -18.34 -0.75
C ALA A 135 1.63 -18.37 -0.39
N SER A 136 1.21 -17.56 0.58
CA SER A 136 -0.21 -17.47 0.98
C SER A 136 -1.03 -16.50 0.11
N ILE A 137 -0.39 -15.69 -0.73
CA ILE A 137 -1.06 -14.72 -1.59
C ILE A 137 -1.51 -15.44 -2.87
N LEU A 138 -2.84 -15.53 -3.05
CA LEU A 138 -3.43 -16.26 -4.17
C LEU A 138 -3.56 -15.43 -5.44
N ASN A 139 -3.58 -14.11 -5.31
CA ASN A 139 -3.69 -13.22 -6.46
C ASN A 139 -2.31 -12.98 -7.06
N GLU A 140 -2.02 -13.61 -8.20
CA GLU A 140 -0.73 -13.49 -8.90
C GLU A 140 -0.42 -12.06 -9.39
N ASN A 141 -1.45 -11.24 -9.57
CA ASN A 141 -1.33 -9.83 -9.99
C ASN A 141 -1.32 -8.86 -8.78
N ALA A 142 -1.27 -9.36 -7.55
CA ALA A 142 -1.19 -8.48 -6.39
C ALA A 142 0.19 -7.82 -6.30
N ILE A 143 0.18 -6.53 -5.99
CA ILE A 143 1.39 -5.83 -5.58
C ILE A 143 1.72 -6.27 -4.16
N VAL A 144 2.90 -6.83 -3.97
CA VAL A 144 3.36 -7.31 -2.67
C VAL A 144 4.38 -6.33 -2.10
N MET A 145 4.11 -5.83 -0.91
CA MET A 145 5.01 -4.90 -0.24
C MET A 145 5.32 -5.34 1.18
N GLN A 146 6.59 -5.50 1.49
CA GLN A 146 7.05 -5.69 2.86
C GLN A 146 7.04 -4.35 3.59
N VAL A 147 6.44 -4.32 4.78
CA VAL A 147 6.36 -3.12 5.64
C VAL A 147 6.94 -3.43 7.01
N ASP A 148 7.55 -2.44 7.64
CA ASP A 148 8.03 -2.54 9.02
C ASP A 148 6.93 -2.11 10.01
N LEU A 149 6.84 -2.80 11.14
CA LEU A 149 5.85 -2.55 12.20
C LEU A 149 5.93 -1.15 12.84
N HIS A 150 7.11 -0.53 12.79
CA HIS A 150 7.39 0.75 13.46
C HIS A 150 6.99 1.98 12.62
N LEU A 151 6.45 1.75 11.43
CA LEU A 151 6.05 2.82 10.53
C LEU A 151 4.60 3.24 10.79
N VAL A 152 4.34 4.53 10.69
CA VAL A 152 3.00 5.09 10.53
C VAL A 152 2.77 5.33 9.05
N ILE A 153 1.82 4.62 8.49
CA ILE A 153 1.51 4.67 7.06
C ILE A 153 0.44 5.74 6.85
N PRO A 154 0.65 6.72 5.97
CA PRO A 154 -0.38 7.70 5.61
C PRO A 154 -1.46 7.08 4.71
N SER A 155 -2.65 7.67 4.67
CA SER A 155 -3.80 7.12 3.93
C SER A 155 -3.59 7.07 2.41
N ASP A 156 -2.72 7.91 1.87
CA ASP A 156 -2.38 7.96 0.45
C ASP A 156 -1.23 7.04 0.04
N PHE A 157 -0.65 6.30 0.99
CA PHE A 157 0.47 5.40 0.75
C PHE A 157 0.12 4.27 -0.22
N ILE A 158 -1.07 3.67 -0.07
CA ILE A 158 -1.49 2.53 -0.90
C ILE A 158 -1.61 2.92 -2.38
N ASP A 159 -2.15 4.10 -2.65
CA ASP A 159 -2.18 4.64 -4.01
C ASP A 159 -0.78 4.97 -4.54
N SER A 160 0.12 5.42 -3.69
CA SER A 160 1.51 5.67 -4.06
C SER A 160 2.22 4.37 -4.44
N VAL A 161 1.97 3.27 -3.71
CA VAL A 161 2.48 1.93 -4.05
C VAL A 161 1.99 1.49 -5.43
N ARG A 162 0.68 1.63 -5.72
CA ARG A 162 0.11 1.29 -7.03
C ARG A 162 0.74 2.08 -8.17
N LYS A 163 1.07 3.35 -7.95
CA LYS A 163 1.69 4.20 -8.97
C LYS A 163 3.12 3.81 -9.29
N VAL A 164 3.88 3.39 -8.28
CA VAL A 164 5.28 2.97 -8.48
C VAL A 164 5.37 1.63 -9.19
N CYS A 165 4.37 0.76 -8.99
CA CYS A 165 4.26 -0.54 -9.64
C CYS A 165 3.39 -0.40 -10.90
N LEU A 166 3.95 0.20 -11.95
CA LEU A 166 3.32 0.31 -13.26
C LEU A 166 3.36 -1.05 -13.97
N GLU A 167 2.24 -1.43 -14.59
CA GLU A 167 2.15 -2.57 -15.50
C GLU A 167 2.80 -2.26 -16.87
#